data_dbdb1b55a6aa8e39ff80433fac2e46c8
#
_entry.id   dbdb1b55a6aa8e39ff80433fac2e46c8
#
_cell.length_a   1.000
_cell.length_b   1.000
_cell.length_c   1.000
_cell.angle_alpha   90.00
_cell.angle_beta   90.00
_cell.angle_gamma   90.00
#
_symmetry.space_group_name_H-M   'P 1'
#
loop_
_entity.id
_entity.type
_entity.pdbx_description
1 polymer ?
#
loop_
_entity_poly.entity_id
_entity_poly.type
_entity_poly.pdbx_seq_one_letter_code
_entity_poly.pdbx_strand_id
1 'polypeptide(L)'
;GVMDLSEMRSIAGVNAILLMTQLGNLGGDALLDVLTGKVNPSGKTTDTWAENYMDYPSSAKFSHNESVHDEMYEDGIYVGYRYFDSFGVKPLYCFGYGKSYTDFEIKAGKISVEGNEIQIPVTVKNTGKIYAGKEVVQVYYSAAGGVMEKPYQELAVYQKTKLLAPGETEEIVLKYQAEQMASYSEKEAAWILEKGDYIIRVGNSSASTKVAGVIEVCEDIQTLKAKNLFALDVALNEIHPDAVKLEEKKKEAAGYQAEKVIFDTTAIAQKTVVYQGMRKEYHTDKTEKITMQDILSEKATVEELVAQLLTEELAEFCVGTLRADGGEVVGNASYTVPGAAGDTSSVCKESRGIKNMILADGPAGLRLQPHFKTKKDGTLLPGGEVMGDAYTPFNPNIDEKEVDNYYQYCTAIPIGWALAQSWNTELVEKAGDMVGSEMEQFHVDLWLAPALNIHRNPLCGRNF
;
A
#
# COMPACT_ATOMS: atom_id res chain seq x y z
N GLY A 1 -4.03 11.39 -5.51
CA GLY A 1 -3.95 10.64 -6.77
C GLY A 1 -3.44 11.49 -7.92
N VAL A 2 -3.41 10.90 -9.11
CA VAL A 2 -3.00 11.56 -10.36
C VAL A 2 -3.99 12.68 -10.72
N MET A 3 -3.48 13.77 -11.29
CA MET A 3 -4.26 14.94 -11.69
C MET A 3 -3.97 15.29 -13.15
N ASP A 4 -4.94 15.94 -13.82
CA ASP A 4 -4.71 16.53 -15.12
C ASP A 4 -3.87 17.82 -14.97
N LEU A 5 -2.73 17.87 -15.62
CA LEU A 5 -1.81 19.01 -15.62
C LEU A 5 -1.79 19.78 -16.94
N SER A 6 -2.64 19.44 -17.90
CA SER A 6 -2.65 20.01 -19.26
C SER A 6 -2.82 21.54 -19.23
N GLU A 7 -3.74 22.05 -18.43
CA GLU A 7 -3.95 23.50 -18.29
C GLU A 7 -2.73 24.20 -17.68
N MET A 8 -2.20 23.70 -16.54
CA MET A 8 -1.03 24.31 -15.90
C MET A 8 0.19 24.34 -16.82
N ARG A 9 0.40 23.28 -17.60
CA ARG A 9 1.51 23.20 -18.57
C ARG A 9 1.35 24.14 -19.76
N SER A 10 0.12 24.51 -20.09
CA SER A 10 -0.18 25.44 -21.19
C SER A 10 0.05 26.92 -20.83
N ILE A 11 0.13 27.25 -19.54
CA ILE A 11 0.31 28.62 -19.07
C ILE A 11 1.74 29.08 -19.33
N ALA A 12 1.88 30.14 -20.11
CA ALA A 12 3.19 30.76 -20.38
C ALA A 12 3.83 31.29 -19.07
N GLY A 13 5.10 30.90 -18.83
CA GLY A 13 5.83 31.29 -17.63
C GLY A 13 5.80 30.29 -16.49
N VAL A 14 5.02 29.22 -16.55
CA VAL A 14 5.12 28.09 -15.63
C VAL A 14 6.34 27.25 -16.02
N ASN A 15 7.40 27.32 -15.20
CA ASN A 15 8.67 26.63 -15.47
C ASN A 15 8.86 25.37 -14.62
N ALA A 16 8.10 25.24 -13.52
CA ALA A 16 8.16 24.08 -12.63
C ALA A 16 6.80 23.80 -12.00
N ILE A 17 6.54 22.54 -11.75
CA ILE A 17 5.37 22.06 -11.00
C ILE A 17 5.88 21.22 -9.85
N LEU A 18 5.48 21.56 -8.62
CA LEU A 18 5.80 20.80 -7.42
C LEU A 18 4.54 20.10 -6.92
N LEU A 19 4.58 18.77 -6.89
CA LEU A 19 3.52 17.95 -6.32
C LEU A 19 3.70 17.87 -4.81
N MET A 20 2.86 18.59 -4.09
CA MET A 20 2.94 18.68 -2.63
C MET A 20 2.13 17.59 -1.91
N THR A 21 1.01 17.17 -2.47
CA THR A 21 0.06 16.24 -1.83
C THR A 21 -0.50 16.77 -0.49
N GLN A 22 -1.00 15.90 0.38
CA GLN A 22 -1.40 16.23 1.74
C GLN A 22 -0.32 15.74 2.70
N LEU A 23 0.49 16.65 3.20
CA LEU A 23 1.73 16.36 3.94
C LEU A 23 1.58 16.38 5.47
N GLY A 24 0.36 16.55 6.00
CA GLY A 24 0.13 16.63 7.44
C GLY A 24 0.47 18.00 8.03
N ASN A 25 0.69 18.06 9.35
CA ASN A 25 0.79 19.30 10.12
C ASN A 25 1.94 20.22 9.69
N LEU A 26 3.08 19.65 9.25
CA LEU A 26 4.28 20.40 8.88
C LEU A 26 4.46 20.58 7.38
N GLY A 27 3.40 20.35 6.59
CA GLY A 27 3.48 20.40 5.12
C GLY A 27 3.92 21.74 4.57
N GLY A 28 3.50 22.86 5.18
CA GLY A 28 3.91 24.20 4.80
C GLY A 28 5.41 24.46 4.99
N ASP A 29 5.97 24.04 6.12
CA ASP A 29 7.40 24.17 6.42
C ASP A 29 8.22 23.31 5.46
N ALA A 30 7.81 22.08 5.22
CA ALA A 30 8.46 21.17 4.26
C ALA A 30 8.45 21.77 2.82
N LEU A 31 7.35 22.38 2.40
CA LEU A 31 7.23 23.07 1.12
C LEU A 31 8.24 24.23 1.02
N LEU A 32 8.31 25.07 2.06
CA LEU A 32 9.22 26.20 2.11
C LEU A 32 10.69 25.75 2.04
N ASP A 33 11.06 24.70 2.75
CA ASP A 33 12.41 24.13 2.76
C ASP A 33 12.82 23.62 1.37
N VAL A 34 11.90 23.03 0.61
CA VAL A 34 12.14 22.64 -0.78
C VAL A 34 12.25 23.85 -1.68
N LEU A 35 11.31 24.80 -1.64
CA LEU A 35 11.30 25.97 -2.51
C LEU A 35 12.52 26.88 -2.32
N THR A 36 13.06 26.95 -1.11
CA THR A 36 14.27 27.73 -0.79
C THR A 36 15.57 26.98 -1.05
N GLY A 37 15.51 25.71 -1.44
CA GLY A 37 16.68 24.87 -1.65
C GLY A 37 17.41 24.43 -0.39
N LYS A 38 16.80 24.64 0.79
CA LYS A 38 17.32 24.13 2.05
C LYS A 38 17.27 22.60 2.10
N VAL A 39 16.23 22.02 1.49
CA VAL A 39 16.08 20.58 1.29
C VAL A 39 15.96 20.29 -0.20
N ASN A 40 16.76 19.35 -0.69
CA ASN A 40 16.69 18.86 -2.05
C ASN A 40 15.57 17.80 -2.15
N PRO A 41 14.57 17.96 -3.05
CA PRO A 41 13.51 16.97 -3.21
C PRO A 41 14.07 15.64 -3.71
N SER A 42 13.52 14.55 -3.19
CA SER A 42 13.92 13.18 -3.54
C SER A 42 12.73 12.23 -3.64
N GLY A 43 11.51 12.77 -3.65
CA GLY A 43 10.29 12.03 -3.90
C GLY A 43 10.18 11.60 -5.37
N LYS A 44 9.54 10.46 -5.61
CA LYS A 44 9.28 9.95 -6.95
C LYS A 44 7.85 9.45 -7.05
N THR A 45 7.24 9.61 -8.23
CA THR A 45 5.87 9.15 -8.47
C THR A 45 5.74 7.64 -8.26
N THR A 46 4.64 7.23 -7.66
CA THR A 46 4.23 5.82 -7.51
C THR A 46 3.10 5.44 -8.48
N ASP A 47 2.72 6.39 -9.32
CA ASP A 47 1.75 6.20 -10.40
C ASP A 47 2.38 6.57 -11.75
N THR A 48 1.81 6.03 -12.82
CA THR A 48 2.10 6.48 -14.19
C THR A 48 1.07 7.53 -14.57
N TRP A 49 1.53 8.70 -14.97
CA TRP A 49 0.67 9.82 -15.34
C TRP A 49 0.53 9.87 -16.86
N ALA A 50 -0.68 9.71 -17.36
CA ALA A 50 -0.99 9.81 -18.77
C ALA A 50 -0.92 11.27 -19.25
N GLU A 51 -0.70 11.48 -20.57
CA GLU A 51 -0.87 12.77 -21.22
C GLU A 51 -2.35 13.17 -21.25
N ASN A 52 -3.24 12.20 -21.58
CA ASN A 52 -4.68 12.36 -21.61
C ASN A 52 -5.36 11.28 -20.76
N TYR A 53 -6.52 11.62 -20.19
CA TYR A 53 -7.31 10.65 -19.43
C TYR A 53 -7.64 9.39 -20.25
N MET A 54 -7.92 9.54 -21.54
CA MET A 54 -8.26 8.42 -22.42
C MET A 54 -7.10 7.46 -22.71
N ASP A 55 -5.88 7.80 -22.30
CA ASP A 55 -4.73 6.91 -22.42
C ASP A 55 -4.68 5.82 -21.32
N TYR A 56 -5.52 5.91 -20.29
CA TYR A 56 -5.67 4.84 -19.31
C TYR A 56 -6.56 3.72 -19.84
N PRO A 57 -6.20 2.44 -19.63
CA PRO A 57 -6.97 1.32 -20.20
C PRO A 57 -8.41 1.26 -19.69
N SER A 58 -8.65 1.67 -18.46
CA SER A 58 -10.00 1.68 -17.85
C SER A 58 -10.83 2.92 -18.18
N SER A 59 -10.28 3.94 -18.86
CA SER A 59 -10.92 5.25 -19.01
C SER A 59 -12.30 5.23 -19.65
N ALA A 60 -12.49 4.37 -20.65
CA ALA A 60 -13.76 4.31 -21.40
C ALA A 60 -14.90 3.66 -20.61
N LYS A 61 -14.58 2.84 -19.62
CA LYS A 61 -15.58 2.03 -18.89
C LYS A 61 -15.69 2.36 -17.41
N PHE A 62 -14.68 3.02 -16.82
CA PHE A 62 -14.64 3.31 -15.39
C PHE A 62 -15.88 4.10 -14.96
N SER A 63 -16.65 3.53 -14.02
CA SER A 63 -17.88 4.11 -13.48
C SER A 63 -19.01 4.35 -14.52
N HIS A 64 -18.85 3.86 -15.74
CA HIS A 64 -19.81 4.03 -16.87
C HIS A 64 -20.10 2.70 -17.60
N ASN A 65 -19.78 1.58 -16.98
CA ASN A 65 -20.22 0.28 -17.46
C ASN A 65 -21.74 0.23 -17.50
N GLU A 66 -22.30 -0.52 -18.40
CA GLU A 66 -23.74 -0.60 -18.64
C GLU A 66 -24.54 -1.20 -17.46
N SER A 67 -23.84 -1.70 -16.44
CA SER A 67 -24.42 -2.26 -15.22
C SER A 67 -24.14 -1.36 -14.01
N VAL A 68 -25.15 -1.16 -13.15
CA VAL A 68 -25.01 -0.50 -11.86
C VAL A 68 -24.62 -1.49 -10.74
N HIS A 69 -24.55 -2.77 -11.05
CA HIS A 69 -24.27 -3.85 -10.11
C HIS A 69 -22.93 -4.51 -10.34
N ASP A 70 -22.40 -4.46 -11.58
CA ASP A 70 -21.20 -5.19 -11.98
C ASP A 70 -20.15 -4.24 -12.55
N GLU A 71 -18.93 -4.35 -12.12
CA GLU A 71 -17.75 -3.69 -12.66
C GLU A 71 -16.81 -4.74 -13.24
N MET A 72 -16.52 -4.68 -14.54
CA MET A 72 -15.65 -5.62 -15.22
C MET A 72 -14.20 -5.12 -15.20
N TYR A 73 -13.34 -5.85 -14.51
CA TYR A 73 -11.90 -5.58 -14.44
C TYR A 73 -11.19 -6.23 -15.62
N GLU A 74 -11.19 -5.55 -16.76
CA GLU A 74 -10.64 -6.05 -18.03
C GLU A 74 -9.17 -5.65 -18.24
N ASP A 75 -8.58 -4.93 -17.32
CA ASP A 75 -7.18 -4.52 -17.41
C ASP A 75 -6.19 -5.69 -17.24
N GLY A 76 -6.63 -6.81 -16.67
CA GLY A 76 -5.78 -7.96 -16.39
C GLY A 76 -4.57 -7.55 -15.56
N ILE A 77 -3.37 -7.94 -16.02
CA ILE A 77 -2.10 -7.58 -15.37
C ILE A 77 -1.61 -6.16 -15.76
N TYR A 78 -2.32 -5.47 -16.66
CA TYR A 78 -1.88 -4.22 -17.29
C TYR A 78 -2.44 -2.99 -16.60
N VAL A 79 -1.93 -2.69 -15.41
CA VAL A 79 -2.23 -1.47 -14.65
C VAL A 79 -0.97 -0.63 -14.52
N GLY A 80 -1.09 0.70 -14.60
CA GLY A 80 0.01 1.64 -14.45
C GLY A 80 1.14 1.41 -15.47
N TYR A 81 2.40 1.45 -15.04
CA TYR A 81 3.56 1.31 -15.94
C TYR A 81 3.56 -0.02 -16.70
N ARG A 82 2.97 -1.09 -16.14
CA ARG A 82 2.86 -2.37 -16.86
C ARG A 82 2.07 -2.21 -18.16
N TYR A 83 1.00 -1.43 -18.14
CA TYR A 83 0.24 -1.09 -19.34
C TYR A 83 1.05 -0.19 -20.26
N PHE A 84 1.48 0.98 -19.80
CA PHE A 84 2.13 1.98 -20.63
C PHE A 84 3.38 1.44 -21.32
N ASP A 85 4.19 0.67 -20.60
CA ASP A 85 5.40 0.08 -21.13
C ASP A 85 5.13 -1.07 -22.11
N SER A 86 4.11 -1.90 -21.85
CA SER A 86 3.79 -3.06 -22.69
C SER A 86 3.07 -2.69 -23.98
N PHE A 87 2.17 -1.70 -23.93
CA PHE A 87 1.41 -1.25 -25.10
C PHE A 87 2.12 -0.13 -25.86
N GLY A 88 3.25 0.37 -25.37
CA GLY A 88 4.01 1.45 -26.00
C GLY A 88 3.31 2.81 -25.93
N VAL A 89 2.44 3.02 -24.96
CA VAL A 89 1.78 4.30 -24.70
C VAL A 89 2.78 5.20 -23.96
N LYS A 90 3.03 6.39 -24.48
CA LYS A 90 3.96 7.33 -23.84
C LYS A 90 3.28 8.04 -22.68
N PRO A 91 3.78 7.89 -21.44
CA PRO A 91 3.25 8.64 -20.32
C PRO A 91 3.72 10.08 -20.29
N LEU A 92 2.98 10.96 -19.63
CA LEU A 92 3.42 12.29 -19.24
C LEU A 92 4.57 12.22 -18.23
N TYR A 93 4.34 11.47 -17.15
CA TYR A 93 5.36 11.10 -16.18
C TYR A 93 5.30 9.60 -15.91
N CYS A 94 6.44 8.93 -16.06
CA CYS A 94 6.54 7.49 -15.82
C CYS A 94 6.49 7.16 -14.31
N PHE A 95 6.25 5.91 -13.99
CA PHE A 95 6.41 5.39 -12.64
C PHE A 95 7.86 5.59 -12.18
N GLY A 96 8.04 6.09 -10.96
CA GLY A 96 9.36 6.42 -10.42
C GLY A 96 9.94 7.75 -10.88
N TYR A 97 9.17 8.58 -11.62
CA TYR A 97 9.64 9.90 -12.04
C TYR A 97 9.79 10.85 -10.85
N GLY A 98 10.86 11.65 -10.87
CA GLY A 98 11.07 12.74 -9.92
C GLY A 98 12.30 13.55 -10.28
N LYS A 99 12.24 14.87 -10.06
CA LYS A 99 13.37 15.79 -10.25
C LYS A 99 14.10 16.01 -8.93
N SER A 100 15.37 16.33 -9.05
CA SER A 100 16.26 16.71 -7.96
C SER A 100 17.00 17.98 -8.33
N TYR A 101 17.57 18.69 -7.35
CA TYR A 101 18.47 19.84 -7.59
C TYR A 101 19.90 19.40 -7.87
N THR A 102 20.15 18.10 -7.93
CA THR A 102 21.44 17.49 -8.27
C THR A 102 21.23 16.31 -9.20
N ASP A 103 22.30 15.83 -9.82
CA ASP A 103 22.28 14.67 -10.71
C ASP A 103 22.99 13.48 -10.08
N PHE A 104 22.58 12.28 -10.46
CA PHE A 104 23.17 11.04 -9.97
C PHE A 104 23.60 10.14 -11.13
N GLU A 105 24.73 9.47 -10.95
CA GLU A 105 25.17 8.36 -11.80
C GLU A 105 24.88 7.05 -11.07
N ILE A 106 24.19 6.12 -11.74
CA ILE A 106 23.87 4.80 -11.23
C ILE A 106 24.59 3.76 -12.10
N LYS A 107 25.39 2.90 -11.46
CA LYS A 107 26.12 1.81 -12.13
C LYS A 107 25.83 0.50 -11.43
N ALA A 108 25.27 -0.44 -12.17
CA ALA A 108 25.13 -1.82 -11.70
C ALA A 108 26.47 -2.53 -11.78
N GLY A 109 26.79 -3.31 -10.76
CA GLY A 109 27.88 -4.25 -10.74
C GLY A 109 27.46 -5.63 -11.26
N LYS A 110 28.30 -6.63 -11.04
CA LYS A 110 28.04 -8.01 -11.46
C LYS A 110 26.93 -8.62 -10.59
N ILE A 111 25.89 -9.15 -11.24
CA ILE A 111 24.78 -9.86 -10.58
C ILE A 111 25.31 -11.21 -10.07
N SER A 112 24.85 -11.59 -8.88
CA SER A 112 25.10 -12.91 -8.30
C SER A 112 23.81 -13.51 -7.76
N VAL A 113 23.81 -14.83 -7.60
CA VAL A 113 22.72 -15.61 -7.02
C VAL A 113 23.29 -16.42 -5.87
N GLU A 114 22.62 -16.37 -4.73
CA GLU A 114 22.96 -17.16 -3.55
C GLU A 114 21.69 -17.89 -3.06
N GLY A 115 21.66 -19.22 -3.27
CA GLY A 115 20.42 -19.97 -3.08
C GLY A 115 19.33 -19.46 -4.01
N ASN A 116 18.21 -18.97 -3.45
CA ASN A 116 17.11 -18.36 -4.20
C ASN A 116 17.14 -16.82 -4.19
N GLU A 117 18.15 -16.20 -3.57
CA GLU A 117 18.31 -14.74 -3.51
C GLU A 117 19.14 -14.21 -4.67
N ILE A 118 18.60 -13.28 -5.42
CA ILE A 118 19.29 -12.52 -6.47
C ILE A 118 19.85 -11.25 -5.85
N GLN A 119 21.14 -11.00 -6.06
CA GLN A 119 21.87 -9.87 -5.50
C GLN A 119 22.42 -8.99 -6.62
N ILE A 120 22.12 -7.69 -6.54
CA ILE A 120 22.52 -6.69 -7.52
C ILE A 120 23.30 -5.58 -6.80
N PRO A 121 24.64 -5.61 -6.85
CA PRO A 121 25.46 -4.51 -6.37
C PRO A 121 25.25 -3.28 -7.27
N VAL A 122 25.09 -2.11 -6.67
CA VAL A 122 24.92 -0.85 -7.40
C VAL A 122 25.73 0.25 -6.73
N THR A 123 26.47 1.01 -7.54
CA THR A 123 27.15 2.21 -7.10
C THR A 123 26.34 3.43 -7.53
N VAL A 124 26.03 4.31 -6.58
CA VAL A 124 25.34 5.58 -6.81
C VAL A 124 26.27 6.73 -6.45
N LYS A 125 26.50 7.65 -7.39
CA LYS A 125 27.32 8.83 -7.19
C LYS A 125 26.51 10.10 -7.41
N ASN A 126 26.56 11.04 -6.47
CA ASN A 126 26.09 12.40 -6.73
C ASN A 126 27.11 13.12 -7.63
N THR A 127 26.71 13.40 -8.86
CA THR A 127 27.56 14.04 -9.89
C THR A 127 27.40 15.56 -9.93
N GLY A 128 26.44 16.11 -9.18
CA GLY A 128 26.25 17.55 -9.07
C GLY A 128 27.36 18.24 -8.27
N LYS A 129 27.31 19.58 -8.25
CA LYS A 129 28.38 20.39 -7.64
C LYS A 129 27.93 21.17 -6.41
N ILE A 130 26.62 21.31 -6.17
CA ILE A 130 26.09 22.28 -5.22
C ILE A 130 25.28 21.58 -4.13
N TYR A 131 24.33 20.73 -4.51
CA TYR A 131 23.37 20.17 -3.57
C TYR A 131 23.69 18.74 -3.17
N ALA A 132 23.61 18.46 -1.88
CA ALA A 132 23.47 17.10 -1.41
C ALA A 132 22.08 16.59 -1.78
N GLY A 133 21.94 15.27 -2.00
CA GLY A 133 20.66 14.69 -2.38
C GLY A 133 20.59 13.18 -2.13
N LYS A 134 19.38 12.65 -2.25
CA LYS A 134 19.12 11.21 -2.20
C LYS A 134 18.57 10.75 -3.56
N GLU A 135 18.95 9.54 -3.98
CA GLU A 135 18.39 8.90 -5.16
C GLU A 135 17.69 7.60 -4.80
N VAL A 136 16.72 7.20 -5.61
CA VAL A 136 16.04 5.91 -5.50
C VAL A 136 16.52 5.01 -6.62
N VAL A 137 17.19 3.94 -6.26
CA VAL A 137 17.57 2.88 -7.20
C VAL A 137 16.42 1.89 -7.29
N GLN A 138 16.00 1.59 -8.50
CA GLN A 138 14.92 0.67 -8.83
C GLN A 138 15.47 -0.45 -9.70
N VAL A 139 15.15 -1.69 -9.34
CA VAL A 139 15.49 -2.88 -10.12
C VAL A 139 14.20 -3.46 -10.70
N TYR A 140 14.21 -3.65 -12.00
CA TYR A 140 13.12 -4.30 -12.73
C TYR A 140 13.62 -5.58 -13.38
N TYR A 141 12.70 -6.50 -13.65
CA TYR A 141 12.96 -7.62 -14.54
C TYR A 141 12.01 -7.61 -15.72
N SER A 142 12.49 -8.03 -16.88
CA SER A 142 11.69 -8.31 -18.08
C SER A 142 11.83 -9.80 -18.39
N ALA A 143 10.75 -10.57 -18.23
CA ALA A 143 10.77 -11.97 -18.55
C ALA A 143 10.56 -12.17 -20.06
N ALA A 144 11.54 -12.75 -20.74
CA ALA A 144 11.48 -13.10 -22.15
C ALA A 144 11.30 -14.62 -22.32
N GLY A 145 10.34 -15.01 -23.13
CA GLY A 145 9.94 -16.42 -23.30
C GLY A 145 8.85 -16.83 -22.29
N GLY A 146 8.59 -18.15 -22.23
CA GLY A 146 7.50 -18.72 -21.45
C GLY A 146 6.18 -18.76 -22.21
N VAL A 147 5.17 -19.33 -21.60
CA VAL A 147 3.81 -19.50 -22.18
C VAL A 147 2.82 -18.50 -21.58
N MET A 148 3.01 -18.14 -20.31
CA MET A 148 2.16 -17.18 -19.65
C MET A 148 2.47 -15.77 -20.11
N GLU A 149 1.43 -14.96 -20.23
CA GLU A 149 1.56 -13.55 -20.55
C GLU A 149 2.23 -12.77 -19.42
N LYS A 150 3.14 -11.88 -19.77
CA LYS A 150 3.90 -11.04 -18.82
C LYS A 150 4.09 -9.64 -19.38
N PRO A 151 4.06 -8.61 -18.53
CA PRO A 151 4.30 -7.24 -18.98
C PRO A 151 5.74 -7.04 -19.46
N TYR A 152 5.99 -5.88 -20.06
CA TYR A 152 7.32 -5.51 -20.52
C TYR A 152 8.38 -5.59 -19.41
N GLN A 153 8.06 -5.08 -18.24
CA GLN A 153 8.91 -5.14 -17.04
C GLN A 153 8.08 -5.07 -15.76
N GLU A 154 8.66 -5.57 -14.68
CA GLU A 154 8.08 -5.50 -13.34
C GLU A 154 9.13 -5.06 -12.31
N LEU A 155 8.73 -4.25 -11.35
CA LEU A 155 9.59 -3.81 -10.24
C LEU A 155 9.84 -5.00 -9.32
N ALA A 156 11.12 -5.37 -9.16
CA ALA A 156 11.55 -6.43 -8.25
C ALA A 156 11.88 -5.89 -6.85
N VAL A 157 12.70 -4.85 -6.80
CA VAL A 157 13.17 -4.27 -5.54
C VAL A 157 13.62 -2.83 -5.76
N TYR A 158 13.61 -2.04 -4.71
CA TYR A 158 14.14 -0.69 -4.71
C TYR A 158 14.87 -0.38 -3.40
N GLN A 159 15.73 0.61 -3.46
CA GLN A 159 16.38 1.17 -2.28
C GLN A 159 16.69 2.65 -2.47
N LYS A 160 16.46 3.44 -1.43
CA LYS A 160 16.82 4.86 -1.41
C LYS A 160 18.20 5.02 -0.77
N THR A 161 19.04 5.85 -1.37
CA THR A 161 20.38 6.15 -0.83
C THR A 161 20.28 6.97 0.46
N LYS A 162 21.36 6.96 1.25
CA LYS A 162 21.60 8.03 2.22
C LYS A 162 21.71 9.38 1.53
N LEU A 163 21.81 10.46 2.31
CA LEU A 163 22.08 11.79 1.76
C LEU A 163 23.53 11.86 1.26
N LEU A 164 23.72 12.02 -0.04
CA LEU A 164 25.03 12.07 -0.68
C LEU A 164 25.42 13.53 -0.94
N ALA A 165 26.55 13.94 -0.40
CA ALA A 165 27.18 15.23 -0.73
C ALA A 165 27.64 15.28 -2.20
N PRO A 166 27.86 16.46 -2.80
CA PRO A 166 28.44 16.58 -4.13
C PRO A 166 29.73 15.75 -4.28
N GLY A 167 29.76 14.88 -5.27
CA GLY A 167 30.89 13.96 -5.53
C GLY A 167 30.90 12.70 -4.67
N GLU A 168 30.08 12.60 -3.63
CA GLU A 168 30.01 11.40 -2.76
C GLU A 168 29.40 10.21 -3.49
N THR A 169 29.84 9.03 -3.09
CA THR A 169 29.42 7.75 -3.66
C THR A 169 28.92 6.83 -2.53
N GLU A 170 27.90 6.04 -2.83
CA GLU A 170 27.40 4.95 -1.99
C GLU A 170 27.36 3.67 -2.79
N GLU A 171 27.75 2.58 -2.16
CA GLU A 171 27.58 1.22 -2.67
C GLU A 171 26.44 0.56 -1.92
N ILE A 172 25.46 0.03 -2.65
CA ILE A 172 24.30 -0.68 -2.12
C ILE A 172 24.17 -2.03 -2.81
N VAL A 173 23.62 -3.01 -2.11
CA VAL A 173 23.30 -4.32 -2.69
C VAL A 173 21.81 -4.53 -2.57
N LEU A 174 21.11 -4.43 -3.71
CA LEU A 174 19.70 -4.74 -3.76
C LEU A 174 19.52 -6.25 -3.85
N LYS A 175 18.53 -6.78 -3.10
CA LYS A 175 18.30 -8.21 -2.96
C LYS A 175 16.82 -8.52 -3.08
N TYR A 176 16.48 -9.58 -3.80
CA TYR A 176 15.12 -10.10 -3.88
C TYR A 176 15.12 -11.61 -4.14
N GLN A 177 14.02 -12.26 -3.78
CA GLN A 177 13.87 -13.70 -3.96
C GLN A 177 13.41 -14.01 -5.40
N ALA A 178 13.95 -15.04 -6.01
CA ALA A 178 13.61 -15.45 -7.38
C ALA A 178 12.13 -15.79 -7.55
N GLU A 179 11.45 -16.27 -6.50
CA GLU A 179 10.00 -16.54 -6.50
C GLU A 179 9.15 -15.30 -6.80
N GLN A 180 9.68 -14.09 -6.56
CA GLN A 180 8.99 -12.85 -6.89
C GLN A 180 8.82 -12.62 -8.40
N MET A 181 9.60 -13.35 -9.21
CA MET A 181 9.47 -13.33 -10.68
C MET A 181 8.45 -14.35 -11.22
N ALA A 182 7.83 -15.16 -10.34
CA ALA A 182 6.81 -16.13 -10.75
C ALA A 182 5.51 -15.42 -11.16
N SER A 183 4.83 -15.98 -12.15
CA SER A 183 3.51 -15.54 -12.61
C SER A 183 2.43 -16.54 -12.17
N TYR A 184 1.21 -16.04 -11.92
CA TYR A 184 0.10 -16.90 -11.55
C TYR A 184 -0.55 -17.54 -12.77
N SER A 185 -0.64 -18.85 -12.80
CA SER A 185 -1.39 -19.62 -13.78
C SER A 185 -2.78 -19.96 -13.22
N GLU A 186 -3.83 -19.38 -13.78
CA GLU A 186 -5.20 -19.73 -13.41
C GLU A 186 -5.51 -21.20 -13.71
N LYS A 187 -5.02 -21.70 -14.85
CA LYS A 187 -5.21 -23.09 -15.26
C LYS A 187 -4.64 -24.07 -14.24
N GLU A 188 -3.45 -23.80 -13.76
CA GLU A 188 -2.77 -24.66 -12.78
C GLU A 188 -3.11 -24.28 -11.35
N ALA A 189 -3.79 -23.17 -11.10
CA ALA A 189 -3.99 -22.55 -9.80
C ALA A 189 -2.68 -22.50 -8.99
N ALA A 190 -1.63 -21.95 -9.61
CA ALA A 190 -0.28 -21.96 -9.05
C ALA A 190 0.55 -20.77 -9.53
N TRP A 191 1.46 -20.31 -8.68
CA TRP A 191 2.55 -19.44 -9.10
C TRP A 191 3.68 -20.26 -9.69
N ILE A 192 4.10 -19.88 -10.88
CA ILE A 192 5.11 -20.62 -11.66
C ILE A 192 6.18 -19.64 -12.11
N LEU A 193 7.44 -19.95 -11.79
CA LEU A 193 8.60 -19.34 -12.41
C LEU A 193 8.92 -20.13 -13.67
N GLU A 194 8.61 -19.56 -14.83
CA GLU A 194 8.77 -20.25 -16.11
C GLU A 194 10.22 -20.23 -16.57
N LYS A 195 10.59 -21.25 -17.31
CA LYS A 195 11.84 -21.30 -18.07
C LYS A 195 11.95 -20.11 -19.01
N GLY A 196 13.12 -19.49 -19.03
CA GLY A 196 13.41 -18.36 -19.90
C GLY A 196 14.47 -17.41 -19.37
N ASP A 197 14.68 -16.33 -20.11
CA ASP A 197 15.63 -15.27 -19.76
C ASP A 197 14.88 -14.15 -19.00
N TYR A 198 15.31 -13.86 -17.80
CA TYR A 198 14.83 -12.75 -17.00
C TYR A 198 15.88 -11.63 -17.04
N ILE A 199 15.58 -10.59 -17.80
CA ILE A 199 16.49 -9.48 -18.08
C ILE A 199 16.41 -8.48 -16.94
N ILE A 200 17.47 -8.37 -16.16
CA ILE A 200 17.54 -7.47 -15.01
C ILE A 200 17.92 -6.07 -15.45
N ARG A 201 17.13 -5.10 -15.04
CA ARG A 201 17.27 -3.69 -15.39
C ARG A 201 17.44 -2.85 -14.14
N VAL A 202 18.37 -1.92 -14.15
CA VAL A 202 18.64 -1.00 -13.03
C VAL A 202 18.50 0.44 -13.50
N GLY A 203 17.82 1.24 -12.72
CA GLY A 203 17.63 2.66 -13.00
C GLY A 203 17.01 3.41 -11.83
N ASN A 204 16.41 4.56 -12.11
CA ASN A 204 15.73 5.39 -11.13
C ASN A 204 14.26 5.70 -11.47
N SER A 205 13.77 5.08 -12.53
CA SER A 205 12.35 5.11 -12.93
C SER A 205 12.08 4.02 -13.96
N SER A 206 10.82 3.67 -14.24
CA SER A 206 10.46 2.67 -15.24
C SER A 206 10.96 3.03 -16.67
N ALA A 207 11.07 4.33 -16.98
CA ALA A 207 11.54 4.80 -18.28
C ALA A 207 13.06 5.01 -18.34
N SER A 208 13.77 4.93 -17.22
CA SER A 208 15.22 5.22 -17.14
C SER A 208 15.99 4.04 -16.57
N THR A 209 15.84 2.87 -17.18
CA THR A 209 16.57 1.65 -16.81
C THR A 209 17.62 1.28 -17.83
N LYS A 210 18.67 0.60 -17.37
CA LYS A 210 19.71 -0.04 -18.21
C LYS A 210 19.77 -1.51 -17.85
N VAL A 211 20.04 -2.35 -18.84
CA VAL A 211 20.27 -3.78 -18.62
C VAL A 211 21.53 -3.98 -17.79
N ALA A 212 21.41 -4.70 -16.69
CA ALA A 212 22.51 -5.05 -15.79
C ALA A 212 23.02 -6.48 -16.00
N GLY A 213 22.14 -7.39 -16.43
CA GLY A 213 22.46 -8.79 -16.68
C GLY A 213 21.20 -9.58 -16.98
N VAL A 214 21.35 -10.88 -17.10
CA VAL A 214 20.26 -11.84 -17.36
C VAL A 214 20.33 -12.97 -16.36
N ILE A 215 19.21 -13.30 -15.75
CA ILE A 215 19.03 -14.55 -14.99
C ILE A 215 18.40 -15.58 -15.93
N GLU A 216 19.09 -16.69 -16.19
CA GLU A 216 18.58 -17.78 -17.01
C GLU A 216 17.97 -18.85 -16.12
N VAL A 217 16.66 -19.04 -16.24
CA VAL A 217 15.90 -20.11 -15.60
C VAL A 217 15.78 -21.27 -16.58
N CYS A 218 16.37 -22.43 -16.25
CA CYS A 218 16.52 -23.56 -17.19
C CYS A 218 15.28 -24.43 -17.29
N GLU A 219 14.39 -24.43 -16.30
CA GLU A 219 13.19 -25.27 -16.25
C GLU A 219 12.07 -24.54 -15.47
N ASP A 220 10.82 -24.91 -15.78
CA ASP A 220 9.67 -24.40 -15.05
C ASP A 220 9.65 -24.93 -13.63
N ILE A 221 9.35 -24.05 -12.64
CA ILE A 221 9.15 -24.46 -11.26
C ILE A 221 7.89 -23.84 -10.66
N GLN A 222 7.05 -24.69 -10.09
CA GLN A 222 5.90 -24.25 -9.30
C GLN A 222 6.39 -23.80 -7.92
N THR A 223 6.31 -22.50 -7.64
CA THR A 223 6.76 -21.93 -6.36
C THR A 223 5.69 -22.04 -5.28
N LEU A 224 4.41 -21.84 -5.66
CA LEU A 224 3.29 -21.92 -4.74
C LEU A 224 2.06 -22.53 -5.43
N LYS A 225 1.55 -23.65 -4.90
CA LYS A 225 0.25 -24.22 -5.29
C LYS A 225 -0.87 -23.63 -4.47
N ALA A 226 -1.93 -23.19 -5.14
CA ALA A 226 -3.14 -22.63 -4.55
C ALA A 226 -4.39 -23.37 -5.02
N LYS A 227 -5.56 -22.75 -4.87
CA LYS A 227 -6.85 -23.16 -5.46
C LYS A 227 -7.57 -21.91 -5.96
N ASN A 228 -8.23 -22.00 -7.09
CA ASN A 228 -9.18 -20.99 -7.53
C ASN A 228 -10.46 -21.15 -6.73
N LEU A 229 -10.69 -20.26 -5.75
CA LEU A 229 -11.83 -20.36 -4.83
C LEU A 229 -13.10 -19.73 -5.42
N PHE A 230 -12.95 -18.77 -6.33
CA PHE A 230 -14.05 -18.06 -6.96
C PHE A 230 -13.92 -18.19 -8.48
N ALA A 231 -14.81 -18.96 -9.08
CA ALA A 231 -14.92 -19.01 -10.53
C ALA A 231 -15.75 -17.81 -11.00
N LEU A 232 -15.39 -17.24 -12.14
CA LEU A 232 -16.21 -16.23 -12.80
C LEU A 232 -17.32 -16.90 -13.57
N ASP A 233 -18.54 -16.36 -13.47
CA ASP A 233 -19.71 -16.82 -14.24
C ASP A 233 -19.69 -16.29 -15.69
N VAL A 234 -18.85 -15.28 -15.95
CA VAL A 234 -18.69 -14.64 -17.27
C VAL A 234 -17.21 -14.58 -17.65
N ALA A 235 -16.92 -14.68 -18.93
CA ALA A 235 -15.57 -14.44 -19.43
C ALA A 235 -15.29 -12.94 -19.45
N LEU A 236 -14.13 -12.54 -18.90
CA LEU A 236 -13.63 -11.18 -19.02
C LEU A 236 -12.98 -10.99 -20.40
N ASN A 237 -13.23 -9.84 -21.01
CA ASN A 237 -12.55 -9.44 -22.24
C ASN A 237 -11.31 -8.61 -21.89
N GLU A 238 -10.31 -9.29 -21.36
CA GLU A 238 -9.05 -8.63 -20.94
C GLU A 238 -8.31 -8.03 -22.13
N ILE A 239 -7.59 -6.95 -21.87
CA ILE A 239 -6.73 -6.31 -22.85
C ILE A 239 -5.41 -7.08 -23.00
N HIS A 240 -4.93 -7.22 -24.23
CA HIS A 240 -3.66 -7.88 -24.53
C HIS A 240 -2.82 -7.01 -25.45
N PRO A 241 -1.51 -6.85 -25.23
CA PRO A 241 -0.61 -6.17 -26.14
C PRO A 241 -0.32 -7.06 -27.37
N ASP A 242 0.26 -6.48 -28.40
CA ASP A 242 0.83 -7.24 -29.50
C ASP A 242 2.01 -8.09 -28.98
N ALA A 243 1.77 -9.38 -28.78
CA ALA A 243 2.72 -10.29 -28.15
C ALA A 243 4.05 -10.36 -28.92
N VAL A 244 4.04 -10.28 -30.26
CA VAL A 244 5.25 -10.33 -31.08
C VAL A 244 6.09 -9.07 -30.84
N LYS A 245 5.48 -7.90 -30.96
CA LYS A 245 6.16 -6.64 -30.71
C LYS A 245 6.68 -6.50 -29.28
N LEU A 246 5.90 -6.97 -28.31
CA LEU A 246 6.31 -6.95 -26.90
C LEU A 246 7.54 -7.82 -26.67
N GLU A 247 7.56 -9.03 -27.23
CA GLU A 247 8.68 -9.96 -27.12
C GLU A 247 9.93 -9.45 -27.84
N GLU A 248 9.78 -8.86 -29.02
CA GLU A 248 10.88 -8.19 -29.73
C GLU A 248 11.46 -7.04 -28.90
N LYS A 249 10.60 -6.18 -28.32
CA LYS A 249 11.00 -5.08 -27.46
C LYS A 249 11.76 -5.55 -26.20
N LYS A 250 11.34 -6.66 -25.60
CA LYS A 250 12.06 -7.29 -24.48
C LYS A 250 13.46 -7.73 -24.91
N LYS A 251 13.57 -8.42 -26.03
CA LYS A 251 14.83 -8.95 -26.57
C LYS A 251 15.80 -7.85 -27.03
N GLU A 252 15.33 -6.84 -27.75
CA GLU A 252 16.16 -5.70 -28.16
C GLU A 252 16.75 -4.98 -26.96
N ALA A 253 15.95 -4.81 -25.92
CA ALA A 253 16.41 -4.18 -24.69
C ALA A 253 17.41 -5.05 -23.90
N ALA A 254 17.45 -6.36 -24.14
CA ALA A 254 18.41 -7.26 -23.48
C ALA A 254 19.85 -6.99 -23.88
N GLY A 255 20.09 -6.43 -25.08
CA GLY A 255 21.41 -6.37 -25.66
C GLY A 255 22.11 -7.73 -25.51
N TYR A 256 22.14 -8.55 -26.54
CA TYR A 256 22.64 -9.93 -26.53
C TYR A 256 24.06 -10.16 -25.95
N GLN A 257 24.66 -9.12 -25.35
CA GLN A 257 25.98 -9.13 -24.73
C GLN A 257 25.95 -9.04 -23.20
N ALA A 258 24.76 -8.99 -22.55
CA ALA A 258 24.68 -8.97 -21.10
C ALA A 258 25.13 -10.32 -20.50
N GLU A 259 25.87 -10.27 -19.41
CA GLU A 259 26.31 -11.48 -18.71
C GLU A 259 25.09 -12.28 -18.24
N LYS A 260 25.10 -13.57 -18.48
CA LYS A 260 24.07 -14.50 -18.00
C LYS A 260 24.53 -15.20 -16.73
N VAL A 261 23.62 -15.27 -15.76
CA VAL A 261 23.77 -16.06 -14.55
C VAL A 261 22.70 -17.14 -14.55
N ILE A 262 23.12 -18.41 -14.50
CA ILE A 262 22.19 -19.55 -14.44
C ILE A 262 21.60 -19.60 -13.03
N PHE A 263 20.26 -19.69 -12.96
CA PHE A 263 19.54 -19.89 -11.71
C PHE A 263 19.24 -21.37 -11.49
N ASP A 264 19.67 -21.89 -10.35
CA ASP A 264 19.36 -23.25 -9.92
C ASP A 264 17.97 -23.30 -9.26
N THR A 265 16.99 -23.82 -10.00
CA THR A 265 15.60 -23.91 -9.54
C THR A 265 15.42 -24.82 -8.32
N THR A 266 16.37 -25.73 -8.03
CA THR A 266 16.31 -26.57 -6.83
C THR A 266 16.46 -25.78 -5.52
N ALA A 267 16.95 -24.54 -5.61
CA ALA A 267 17.01 -23.63 -4.48
C ALA A 267 15.63 -23.12 -4.00
N ILE A 268 14.58 -23.26 -4.83
CA ILE A 268 13.22 -22.83 -4.48
C ILE A 268 12.48 -23.95 -3.75
N ALA A 269 12.05 -23.65 -2.52
CA ALA A 269 11.16 -24.53 -1.78
C ALA A 269 9.72 -24.39 -2.29
N GLN A 270 9.18 -25.45 -2.91
CA GLN A 270 7.78 -25.46 -3.35
C GLN A 270 6.83 -25.44 -2.15
N LYS A 271 5.85 -24.55 -2.20
CA LYS A 271 4.85 -24.36 -1.15
C LYS A 271 3.46 -24.75 -1.66
N THR A 272 2.60 -25.18 -0.76
CA THR A 272 1.17 -25.41 -1.04
C THR A 272 0.35 -24.71 0.00
N VAL A 273 -0.64 -23.92 -0.43
CA VAL A 273 -1.61 -23.30 0.49
C VAL A 273 -2.53 -24.39 1.02
N VAL A 274 -2.57 -24.53 2.32
CA VAL A 274 -3.48 -25.44 3.01
C VAL A 274 -4.76 -24.68 3.37
N TYR A 275 -5.85 -24.98 2.68
CA TYR A 275 -7.16 -24.44 3.01
C TYR A 275 -7.80 -25.29 4.10
N GLN A 276 -7.98 -24.72 5.28
CA GLN A 276 -8.72 -25.38 6.35
C GLN A 276 -10.21 -25.37 6.01
N GLY A 277 -10.92 -26.47 6.35
CA GLY A 277 -12.37 -26.55 6.18
C GLY A 277 -13.07 -25.40 6.94
N MET A 278 -14.16 -24.88 6.37
CA MET A 278 -14.83 -23.64 6.83
C MET A 278 -15.54 -23.74 8.18
N ARG A 279 -15.62 -24.90 8.83
CA ARG A 279 -16.24 -25.05 10.15
C ARG A 279 -15.37 -25.90 11.06
N LYS A 280 -14.77 -25.26 12.05
CA LYS A 280 -14.37 -25.94 13.27
C LYS A 280 -15.54 -25.81 14.26
N GLU A 281 -16.15 -26.90 14.61
CA GLU A 281 -17.01 -26.94 15.81
C GLU A 281 -16.08 -27.10 17.01
N TYR A 282 -16.19 -26.17 17.92
CA TYR A 282 -15.46 -26.23 19.18
C TYR A 282 -16.36 -26.87 20.24
N HIS A 283 -15.79 -27.78 21.03
CA HIS A 283 -16.49 -28.49 22.12
C HIS A 283 -15.69 -28.35 23.42
N THR A 284 -16.41 -28.35 24.53
CA THR A 284 -15.77 -28.36 25.84
C THR A 284 -16.65 -29.19 26.80
N ASP A 285 -15.99 -29.97 27.65
CA ASP A 285 -16.64 -30.70 28.75
C ASP A 285 -16.75 -29.85 30.04
N LYS A 286 -16.18 -28.64 30.02
CA LYS A 286 -16.23 -27.72 31.15
C LYS A 286 -17.64 -27.16 31.32
N THR A 287 -18.23 -27.41 32.49
CA THR A 287 -19.58 -26.94 32.85
C THR A 287 -19.56 -25.58 33.52
N GLU A 288 -18.42 -25.18 34.10
CA GLU A 288 -18.24 -23.86 34.67
C GLU A 288 -18.07 -22.82 33.58
N LYS A 289 -18.60 -21.63 33.82
CA LYS A 289 -18.51 -20.52 32.89
C LYS A 289 -17.05 -20.06 32.72
N ILE A 290 -16.51 -20.24 31.53
CA ILE A 290 -15.14 -19.81 31.19
C ILE A 290 -15.13 -18.30 30.95
N THR A 291 -14.11 -17.64 31.52
CA THR A 291 -13.86 -16.20 31.39
C THR A 291 -12.51 -15.91 30.74
N MET A 292 -12.27 -14.68 30.32
CA MET A 292 -10.95 -14.25 29.85
C MET A 292 -9.87 -14.42 30.92
N GLN A 293 -10.21 -14.29 32.22
CA GLN A 293 -9.26 -14.53 33.32
C GLN A 293 -8.80 -15.97 33.35
N ASP A 294 -9.67 -16.92 33.03
CA ASP A 294 -9.32 -18.35 32.98
C ASP A 294 -8.35 -18.63 31.83
N ILE A 295 -8.54 -17.96 30.69
CA ILE A 295 -7.61 -18.06 29.56
C ILE A 295 -6.26 -17.44 29.92
N LEU A 296 -6.23 -16.23 30.47
CA LEU A 296 -5.00 -15.55 30.89
C LEU A 296 -4.22 -16.31 31.97
N SER A 297 -4.91 -17.12 32.77
CA SER A 297 -4.29 -17.98 33.79
C SER A 297 -4.05 -19.42 33.30
N GLU A 298 -4.19 -19.69 32.00
CA GLU A 298 -3.97 -20.99 31.35
C GLU A 298 -4.88 -22.14 31.89
N LYS A 299 -5.99 -21.79 32.51
CA LYS A 299 -6.97 -22.76 32.98
C LYS A 299 -7.95 -23.21 31.89
N ALA A 300 -8.09 -22.41 30.84
CA ALA A 300 -8.94 -22.71 29.71
C ALA A 300 -8.30 -22.16 28.40
N THR A 301 -8.78 -22.65 27.25
CA THR A 301 -8.39 -22.15 25.94
C THR A 301 -9.46 -21.23 25.34
N VAL A 302 -9.09 -20.48 24.30
CA VAL A 302 -10.04 -19.64 23.55
C VAL A 302 -11.13 -20.48 22.91
N GLU A 303 -10.76 -21.65 22.36
CA GLU A 303 -11.68 -22.59 21.73
C GLU A 303 -12.74 -23.10 22.72
N GLU A 304 -12.32 -23.42 23.94
CA GLU A 304 -13.24 -23.85 25.00
C GLU A 304 -14.21 -22.74 25.43
N LEU A 305 -13.72 -21.47 25.49
CA LEU A 305 -14.58 -20.32 25.73
C LEU A 305 -15.60 -20.15 24.62
N VAL A 306 -15.13 -20.18 23.34
CA VAL A 306 -15.98 -20.03 22.15
C VAL A 306 -17.05 -21.15 22.12
N ALA A 307 -16.71 -22.39 22.51
CA ALA A 307 -17.63 -23.49 22.58
C ALA A 307 -18.80 -23.26 23.57
N GLN A 308 -18.64 -22.36 24.52
CA GLN A 308 -19.68 -21.99 25.50
C GLN A 308 -20.51 -20.77 25.12
N LEU A 309 -20.14 -20.05 24.04
CA LEU A 309 -20.89 -18.86 23.60
C LEU A 309 -22.24 -19.28 22.99
N LEU A 310 -23.26 -18.50 23.28
CA LEU A 310 -24.57 -18.67 22.68
C LEU A 310 -24.56 -18.17 21.22
N THR A 311 -25.48 -18.67 20.41
CA THR A 311 -25.64 -18.25 19.03
C THR A 311 -25.90 -16.75 18.93
N GLU A 312 -26.66 -16.19 19.83
CA GLU A 312 -26.97 -14.76 19.93
C GLU A 312 -25.73 -13.96 20.27
N GLU A 313 -24.90 -14.42 21.24
CA GLU A 313 -23.61 -13.78 21.57
C GLU A 313 -22.67 -13.80 20.36
N LEU A 314 -22.57 -14.93 19.66
CA LEU A 314 -21.76 -15.04 18.43
C LEU A 314 -22.25 -14.11 17.30
N ALA A 315 -23.57 -13.99 17.14
CA ALA A 315 -24.15 -13.10 16.15
C ALA A 315 -23.82 -11.62 16.45
N GLU A 316 -23.88 -11.20 17.70
CA GLU A 316 -23.51 -9.86 18.12
C GLU A 316 -22.01 -9.55 17.92
N PHE A 317 -21.12 -10.54 18.12
CA PHE A 317 -19.71 -10.39 17.78
C PHE A 317 -19.48 -10.08 16.29
N CYS A 318 -20.32 -10.59 15.40
CA CYS A 318 -20.22 -10.34 13.95
C CYS A 318 -20.69 -8.95 13.56
N VAL A 319 -21.49 -8.27 14.37
CA VAL A 319 -22.09 -6.95 14.06
C VAL A 319 -21.29 -5.80 14.68
N GLY A 320 -20.72 -6.00 15.86
CA GLY A 320 -20.09 -4.94 16.64
C GLY A 320 -21.13 -4.07 17.39
N THR A 321 -20.66 -2.96 17.95
CA THR A 321 -21.49 -2.04 18.73
C THR A 321 -21.49 -0.66 18.07
N LEU A 322 -22.69 -0.11 17.80
CA LEU A 322 -22.87 1.21 17.21
C LEU A 322 -23.64 2.12 18.17
N ARG A 323 -23.20 3.37 18.27
CA ARG A 323 -23.99 4.44 18.94
C ARG A 323 -25.27 4.70 18.14
N ALA A 324 -26.41 4.57 18.79
CA ALA A 324 -27.70 4.82 18.16
C ALA A 324 -27.93 6.31 17.80
N ASP A 325 -27.27 7.21 18.49
CA ASP A 325 -27.35 8.68 18.36
C ASP A 325 -26.14 9.29 17.61
N GLY A 326 -25.14 8.47 17.28
CA GLY A 326 -23.90 8.90 16.59
C GLY A 326 -23.98 8.93 15.07
N GLY A 327 -25.18 8.79 14.49
CA GLY A 327 -25.36 8.48 13.08
C GLY A 327 -25.18 9.62 12.07
N GLU A 328 -24.95 10.86 12.50
CA GLU A 328 -24.81 11.99 11.56
C GLU A 328 -23.38 12.11 11.00
N VAL A 329 -22.38 11.58 11.67
CA VAL A 329 -20.98 11.65 11.24
C VAL A 329 -20.44 10.24 10.95
N VAL A 330 -20.17 9.97 9.69
CA VAL A 330 -19.57 8.70 9.27
C VAL A 330 -18.23 8.49 9.99
N GLY A 331 -18.06 7.30 10.59
CA GLY A 331 -16.84 6.96 11.32
C GLY A 331 -16.72 7.60 12.70
N ASN A 332 -17.86 7.95 13.35
CA ASN A 332 -17.94 8.38 14.73
C ASN A 332 -19.01 7.57 15.47
N ALA A 333 -18.84 6.26 15.52
CA ALA A 333 -19.84 5.34 16.08
C ALA A 333 -19.39 4.63 17.37
N SER A 334 -18.17 4.94 17.88
CA SER A 334 -17.68 4.36 19.13
C SER A 334 -18.44 4.92 20.35
N TYR A 335 -18.77 4.01 21.27
CA TYR A 335 -19.26 4.38 22.61
C TYR A 335 -18.14 4.72 23.59
N THR A 336 -16.92 4.21 23.32
CA THR A 336 -15.84 4.23 24.30
C THR A 336 -14.92 5.41 24.11
N VAL A 337 -14.56 5.71 22.85
CA VAL A 337 -13.65 6.85 22.50
C VAL A 337 -14.37 7.79 21.54
N PRO A 338 -14.68 9.03 21.95
CA PRO A 338 -15.36 9.99 21.10
C PRO A 338 -14.61 10.24 19.78
N GLY A 339 -15.31 10.13 18.67
CA GLY A 339 -14.73 10.31 17.32
C GLY A 339 -14.10 9.06 16.72
N ALA A 340 -13.94 7.97 17.47
CA ALA A 340 -13.50 6.70 16.89
C ALA A 340 -14.59 6.07 16.01
N ALA A 341 -14.15 5.27 15.02
CA ALA A 341 -15.03 4.73 13.99
C ALA A 341 -16.10 3.78 14.51
N GLY A 342 -15.77 3.00 15.54
CA GLY A 342 -16.68 2.05 16.17
C GLY A 342 -16.00 1.19 17.21
N ASP A 343 -16.79 0.32 17.83
CA ASP A 343 -16.30 -0.67 18.78
C ASP A 343 -16.70 -2.07 18.31
N THR A 344 -15.87 -3.08 18.62
CA THR A 344 -16.36 -4.47 18.57
C THR A 344 -17.42 -4.69 19.63
N SER A 345 -18.13 -5.82 19.58
CA SER A 345 -19.20 -6.09 20.53
C SER A 345 -18.71 -6.13 21.97
N SER A 346 -19.48 -5.52 22.86
CA SER A 346 -19.30 -5.58 24.31
C SER A 346 -20.23 -6.61 25.01
N VAL A 347 -20.94 -7.44 24.24
CA VAL A 347 -21.97 -8.38 24.75
C VAL A 347 -21.47 -9.29 25.88
N CYS A 348 -20.23 -9.73 25.80
CA CYS A 348 -19.63 -10.59 26.82
C CYS A 348 -18.67 -9.86 27.77
N LYS A 349 -18.67 -8.53 27.81
CA LYS A 349 -17.78 -7.73 28.67
C LYS A 349 -17.99 -8.03 30.15
N GLU A 350 -19.23 -7.89 30.62
CA GLU A 350 -19.58 -8.10 32.01
C GLU A 350 -19.67 -9.60 32.35
N SER A 351 -20.12 -10.42 31.40
CA SER A 351 -20.41 -11.83 31.68
C SER A 351 -19.18 -12.73 31.63
N ARG A 352 -18.18 -12.40 30.82
CA ARG A 352 -16.97 -13.20 30.56
C ARG A 352 -15.65 -12.43 30.57
N GLY A 353 -15.70 -11.12 30.79
CA GLY A 353 -14.50 -10.26 30.75
C GLY A 353 -13.94 -10.03 29.34
N ILE A 354 -14.70 -10.30 28.27
CA ILE A 354 -14.28 -10.03 26.90
C ILE A 354 -14.51 -8.55 26.61
N LYS A 355 -13.42 -7.77 26.59
CA LYS A 355 -13.48 -6.34 26.30
C LYS A 355 -13.77 -6.10 24.82
N ASN A 356 -14.49 -5.03 24.54
CA ASN A 356 -14.58 -4.49 23.18
C ASN A 356 -13.23 -3.89 22.76
N MET A 357 -12.94 -3.97 21.47
CA MET A 357 -11.82 -3.28 20.82
C MET A 357 -12.34 -2.01 20.15
N ILE A 358 -11.55 -0.95 20.21
CA ILE A 358 -11.90 0.36 19.66
C ILE A 358 -11.19 0.54 18.32
N LEU A 359 -11.96 0.86 17.28
CA LEU A 359 -11.50 1.06 15.93
C LEU A 359 -11.49 2.54 15.60
N ALA A 360 -10.35 3.07 15.16
CA ALA A 360 -10.26 4.46 14.69
C ALA A 360 -9.94 4.52 13.21
N ASP A 361 -10.63 5.41 12.51
CA ASP A 361 -10.29 5.82 11.14
C ASP A 361 -9.02 6.67 11.12
N GLY A 362 -8.49 6.87 9.91
CA GLY A 362 -7.54 7.92 9.63
C GLY A 362 -6.27 7.47 8.91
N PRO A 363 -6.32 7.24 7.58
CA PRO A 363 -5.10 6.94 6.79
C PRO A 363 -4.04 8.06 6.84
N ALA A 364 -4.42 9.26 7.27
CA ALA A 364 -3.53 10.41 7.47
C ALA A 364 -3.30 10.75 8.96
N GLY A 365 -3.31 9.76 9.84
CA GLY A 365 -3.25 9.88 11.30
C GLY A 365 -4.60 9.54 11.95
N LEU A 366 -4.61 9.27 13.23
CA LEU A 366 -5.84 8.93 13.95
C LEU A 366 -6.87 10.05 13.81
N ARG A 367 -8.12 9.67 13.49
CA ARG A 367 -9.24 10.60 13.46
C ARG A 367 -10.12 10.36 14.68
N LEU A 368 -9.96 11.23 15.67
CA LEU A 368 -10.77 11.28 16.87
C LEU A 368 -11.42 12.64 16.98
N GLN A 369 -12.44 12.75 17.83
CA GLN A 369 -13.07 14.03 18.14
C GLN A 369 -12.10 14.89 18.99
N PRO A 370 -11.60 16.03 18.48
CA PRO A 370 -10.50 16.74 19.13
C PRO A 370 -10.90 17.39 20.46
N HIS A 371 -12.18 17.68 20.66
CA HIS A 371 -12.73 18.23 21.89
C HIS A 371 -14.09 17.63 22.18
N PHE A 372 -14.26 17.08 23.35
CA PHE A 372 -15.55 16.59 23.83
C PHE A 372 -15.81 17.00 25.29
N LYS A 373 -17.07 16.96 25.68
CA LYS A 373 -17.50 17.29 27.05
C LYS A 373 -18.26 16.14 27.65
N THR A 374 -18.10 15.92 28.96
CA THR A 374 -18.92 14.97 29.70
C THR A 374 -19.60 15.70 30.87
N LYS A 375 -20.71 15.16 31.34
CA LYS A 375 -21.20 15.48 32.66
C LYS A 375 -20.25 14.97 33.73
N LYS A 376 -20.42 15.39 34.97
CA LYS A 376 -19.61 14.94 36.12
C LYS A 376 -19.74 13.44 36.39
N ASP A 377 -20.78 12.80 35.89
CA ASP A 377 -21.00 11.34 35.96
C ASP A 377 -20.32 10.57 34.79
N GLY A 378 -19.61 11.26 33.89
CA GLY A 378 -18.96 10.67 32.75
C GLY A 378 -19.83 10.57 31.48
N THR A 379 -21.11 10.98 31.53
CA THR A 379 -22.00 10.93 30.36
C THR A 379 -21.51 11.89 29.29
N LEU A 380 -21.23 11.38 28.07
CA LEU A 380 -20.83 12.18 26.91
C LEU A 380 -21.95 13.15 26.50
N LEU A 381 -21.60 14.39 26.22
CA LEU A 381 -22.52 15.42 25.71
C LEU A 381 -22.38 15.54 24.17
N PRO A 382 -23.50 15.77 23.46
CA PRO A 382 -23.47 16.06 22.03
C PRO A 382 -22.72 17.35 21.72
N GLY A 383 -22.04 17.40 20.60
CA GLY A 383 -21.28 18.55 20.10
C GLY A 383 -19.77 18.31 20.13
N GLY A 384 -19.05 19.15 19.42
CA GLY A 384 -17.60 19.05 19.25
C GLY A 384 -17.14 18.13 18.12
N GLU A 385 -18.07 17.47 17.42
CA GLU A 385 -17.75 16.64 16.28
C GLU A 385 -17.25 17.49 15.11
N VAL A 386 -16.25 16.96 14.41
CA VAL A 386 -15.67 17.57 13.20
C VAL A 386 -15.74 16.59 12.06
N MET A 387 -16.30 17.02 10.92
CA MET A 387 -16.31 16.26 9.68
C MET A 387 -15.96 17.17 8.50
N GLY A 388 -14.74 17.05 8.00
CA GLY A 388 -14.21 17.99 7.02
C GLY A 388 -14.20 19.42 7.58
N ASP A 389 -14.87 20.35 6.91
CA ASP A 389 -15.03 21.74 7.35
C ASP A 389 -16.22 21.95 8.29
N ALA A 390 -17.05 20.93 8.49
CA ALA A 390 -18.22 21.01 9.35
C ALA A 390 -17.85 20.77 10.82
N TYR A 391 -18.31 21.66 11.68
CA TYR A 391 -18.17 21.56 13.14
C TYR A 391 -19.54 21.61 13.79
N THR A 392 -19.84 20.63 14.64
CA THR A 392 -21.08 20.61 15.44
C THR A 392 -20.86 21.35 16.74
N PRO A 393 -21.47 22.52 16.94
CA PRO A 393 -21.27 23.29 18.18
C PRO A 393 -21.92 22.60 19.37
N PHE A 394 -21.32 22.78 20.55
CA PHE A 394 -21.98 22.40 21.79
C PHE A 394 -23.20 23.30 22.07
N ASN A 395 -24.16 22.75 22.82
CA ASN A 395 -25.28 23.54 23.29
C ASN A 395 -24.78 24.77 24.10
N PRO A 396 -25.09 26.02 23.68
CA PRO A 396 -24.58 27.24 24.34
C PRO A 396 -25.09 27.42 25.77
N ASN A 397 -26.13 26.69 26.19
CA ASN A 397 -26.71 26.75 27.53
C ASN A 397 -26.11 25.74 28.51
N ILE A 398 -25.02 25.06 28.15
CA ILE A 398 -24.32 24.16 29.07
C ILE A 398 -23.66 24.98 30.17
N ASP A 399 -23.91 24.63 31.44
CA ASP A 399 -23.19 25.22 32.57
C ASP A 399 -21.78 24.59 32.62
N GLU A 400 -20.76 25.38 32.31
CA GLU A 400 -19.35 24.90 32.28
C GLU A 400 -18.87 24.38 33.64
N LYS A 401 -19.57 24.68 34.75
CA LYS A 401 -19.22 24.15 36.06
C LYS A 401 -19.69 22.70 36.27
N GLU A 402 -20.71 22.30 35.53
CA GLU A 402 -21.32 20.98 35.62
C GLU A 402 -20.74 19.96 34.63
N VAL A 403 -19.75 20.38 33.84
CA VAL A 403 -19.12 19.54 32.81
C VAL A 403 -17.62 19.47 32.97
N ASP A 404 -17.02 18.44 32.40
CA ASP A 404 -15.59 18.30 32.20
C ASP A 404 -15.28 18.42 30.72
N ASN A 405 -14.20 19.14 30.38
CA ASN A 405 -13.72 19.33 29.03
C ASN A 405 -12.51 18.44 28.79
N TYR A 406 -12.51 17.70 27.70
CA TYR A 406 -11.43 16.82 27.29
C TYR A 406 -10.94 17.16 25.89
N TYR A 407 -9.63 17.04 25.69
CA TYR A 407 -8.97 17.32 24.43
C TYR A 407 -8.10 16.13 24.02
N GLN A 408 -8.27 15.67 22.78
CA GLN A 408 -7.52 14.56 22.22
C GLN A 408 -7.05 14.93 20.80
N TYR A 409 -5.95 15.68 20.75
CA TYR A 409 -5.36 16.12 19.48
C TYR A 409 -4.44 15.04 18.93
N CYS A 410 -4.80 14.51 17.76
CA CYS A 410 -3.98 13.55 17.03
C CYS A 410 -3.13 14.25 15.98
N THR A 411 -2.00 13.63 15.65
CA THR A 411 -1.07 14.18 14.65
C THR A 411 -1.55 13.81 13.24
N ALA A 412 -1.72 14.82 12.38
CA ALA A 412 -1.88 14.56 10.95
C ALA A 412 -0.53 14.21 10.32
N ILE A 413 -0.41 12.99 9.81
CA ILE A 413 0.74 12.52 9.04
C ILE A 413 0.48 12.70 7.53
N PRO A 414 1.51 12.61 6.66
CA PRO A 414 1.29 12.55 5.23
C PRO A 414 0.39 11.37 4.86
N ILE A 415 -0.50 11.58 3.88
CA ILE A 415 -1.32 10.49 3.35
C ILE A 415 -0.47 9.34 2.79
N GLY A 416 -1.01 8.13 2.73
CA GLY A 416 -0.31 6.92 2.28
C GLY A 416 0.37 7.10 0.92
N TRP A 417 -0.28 7.78 -0.02
CA TRP A 417 0.29 8.09 -1.32
C TRP A 417 1.54 9.00 -1.24
N ALA A 418 1.56 9.99 -0.34
CA ALA A 418 2.74 10.82 -0.11
C ALA A 418 3.88 10.04 0.56
N LEU A 419 3.56 9.18 1.52
CA LEU A 419 4.52 8.28 2.17
C LEU A 419 5.13 7.31 1.16
N ALA A 420 4.34 6.71 0.29
CA ALA A 420 4.81 5.83 -0.78
C ALA A 420 5.78 6.55 -1.74
N GLN A 421 5.48 7.81 -2.13
CA GLN A 421 6.34 8.62 -2.99
C GLN A 421 7.68 8.99 -2.33
N SER A 422 7.82 8.80 -1.03
CA SER A 422 9.13 8.93 -0.37
C SER A 422 10.11 7.81 -0.77
N TRP A 423 9.62 6.64 -1.16
CA TRP A 423 10.40 5.43 -1.42
C TRP A 423 11.33 5.06 -0.26
N ASN A 424 10.90 5.36 0.96
CA ASN A 424 11.70 5.19 2.16
C ASN A 424 10.93 4.38 3.21
N THR A 425 11.20 3.09 3.28
CA THR A 425 10.54 2.14 4.18
C THR A 425 10.76 2.48 5.65
N GLU A 426 11.96 2.94 6.03
CA GLU A 426 12.25 3.36 7.41
C GLU A 426 11.39 4.57 7.84
N LEU A 427 11.11 5.49 6.92
CA LEU A 427 10.23 6.63 7.20
C LEU A 427 8.79 6.17 7.43
N VAL A 428 8.33 5.20 6.64
CA VAL A 428 6.99 4.63 6.77
C VAL A 428 6.85 3.87 8.09
N GLU A 429 7.86 3.10 8.48
CA GLU A 429 7.92 2.41 9.77
C GLU A 429 7.82 3.41 10.94
N LYS A 430 8.63 4.48 10.92
CA LYS A 430 8.56 5.54 11.95
C LYS A 430 7.21 6.25 12.02
N ALA A 431 6.53 6.43 10.87
CA ALA A 431 5.17 6.95 10.86
C ALA A 431 4.20 5.99 11.55
N GLY A 432 4.35 4.68 11.33
CA GLY A 432 3.60 3.64 12.02
C GLY A 432 3.84 3.64 13.53
N ASP A 433 5.10 3.71 13.97
CA ASP A 433 5.48 3.78 15.38
C ASP A 433 4.86 4.98 16.09
N MET A 434 4.87 6.14 15.42
CA MET A 434 4.28 7.36 15.98
C MET A 434 2.78 7.22 16.16
N VAL A 435 2.07 6.72 15.15
CA VAL A 435 0.62 6.49 15.23
C VAL A 435 0.31 5.42 16.28
N GLY A 436 1.10 4.34 16.36
CA GLY A 436 0.96 3.31 17.39
C GLY A 436 1.07 3.89 18.81
N SER A 437 2.00 4.82 19.02
CA SER A 437 2.13 5.52 20.32
C SER A 437 0.91 6.40 20.65
N GLU A 438 0.31 7.06 19.65
CA GLU A 438 -0.94 7.81 19.85
C GLU A 438 -2.14 6.87 20.09
N MET A 439 -2.19 5.71 19.43
CA MET A 439 -3.20 4.69 19.69
C MET A 439 -3.17 4.24 21.16
N GLU A 440 -1.99 3.97 21.68
CA GLU A 440 -1.81 3.62 23.10
C GLU A 440 -2.28 4.75 24.03
N GLN A 441 -1.91 5.99 23.72
CA GLN A 441 -2.30 7.19 24.49
C GLN A 441 -3.82 7.41 24.50
N PHE A 442 -4.50 7.21 23.39
CA PHE A 442 -5.95 7.45 23.24
C PHE A 442 -6.80 6.19 23.37
N HIS A 443 -6.19 5.07 23.77
CA HIS A 443 -6.88 3.80 23.97
C HIS A 443 -7.61 3.27 22.73
N VAL A 444 -6.98 3.41 21.57
CA VAL A 444 -7.44 2.83 20.31
C VAL A 444 -6.73 1.50 20.10
N ASP A 445 -7.50 0.44 19.84
CA ASP A 445 -6.95 -0.91 19.69
C ASP A 445 -6.63 -1.27 18.24
N LEU A 446 -7.40 -0.75 17.28
CA LEU A 446 -7.24 -1.04 15.86
C LEU A 446 -7.32 0.24 15.03
N TRP A 447 -6.27 0.50 14.26
CA TRP A 447 -6.24 1.58 13.30
C TRP A 447 -6.68 1.09 11.91
N LEU A 448 -7.69 1.76 11.31
CA LEU A 448 -8.20 1.44 9.98
C LEU A 448 -7.32 2.10 8.91
N ALA A 449 -6.07 1.67 8.84
CA ALA A 449 -5.05 2.15 7.92
C ALA A 449 -3.91 1.11 7.80
N PRO A 450 -2.98 1.26 6.83
CA PRO A 450 -3.01 2.22 5.73
C PRO A 450 -4.06 1.87 4.67
N ALA A 451 -4.48 2.86 3.88
CA ALA A 451 -5.25 2.59 2.67
C ALA A 451 -4.32 2.02 1.59
N LEU A 452 -4.59 0.81 1.16
CA LEU A 452 -3.84 0.11 0.12
C LEU A 452 -4.78 -0.17 -1.06
N ASN A 453 -4.53 0.49 -2.19
CA ASN A 453 -5.36 0.34 -3.39
C ASN A 453 -4.48 0.15 -4.62
N ILE A 454 -4.98 -0.62 -5.59
CA ILE A 454 -4.45 -0.58 -6.94
C ILE A 454 -5.04 0.67 -7.62
N HIS A 455 -4.18 1.62 -7.99
CA HIS A 455 -4.59 2.85 -8.67
C HIS A 455 -4.89 2.57 -10.15
N ARG A 456 -5.98 1.86 -10.41
CA ARG A 456 -6.41 1.44 -11.74
C ARG A 456 -6.85 2.62 -12.60
N ASN A 457 -7.54 3.58 -11.98
CA ASN A 457 -8.06 4.74 -12.66
C ASN A 457 -7.89 6.01 -11.81
N PRO A 458 -7.45 7.15 -12.38
CA PRO A 458 -7.24 8.39 -11.65
C PRO A 458 -8.51 9.00 -11.06
N LEU A 459 -9.70 8.69 -11.59
CA LEU A 459 -10.97 9.19 -11.06
C LEU A 459 -11.48 8.43 -9.83
N CYS A 460 -10.79 7.39 -9.40
CA CYS A 460 -11.14 6.69 -8.18
C CYS A 460 -10.87 7.57 -6.95
N GLY A 461 -11.92 7.95 -6.21
CA GLY A 461 -11.83 8.80 -5.02
C GLY A 461 -11.12 8.15 -3.81
N ARG A 462 -10.71 6.88 -3.92
CA ARG A 462 -9.98 6.13 -2.88
C ARG A 462 -8.47 6.04 -3.15
N ASN A 463 -7.95 6.73 -4.16
CA ASN A 463 -6.54 6.80 -4.49
C ASN A 463 -5.79 7.81 -3.58
N PHE A 464 -5.60 7.47 -2.31
CA PHE A 464 -4.91 8.34 -1.35
C PHE A 464 -3.97 7.57 -0.40
#